data_4f152169d33f714651cc605fe37eb816
#
_entry.id   4f152169d33f714651cc605fe37eb816
#
_cell.length_a   1.000
_cell.length_b   1.000
_cell.length_c   1.000
_cell.angle_alpha   90.00
_cell.angle_beta   90.00
_cell.angle_gamma   90.00
#
_symmetry.space_group_name_H-M   'P 1'
#
loop_
_entity.id
_entity.type
_entity.pdbx_description
1 polymer ?
#
loop_
_entity_poly.entity_id
_entity_poly.type
_entity_poly.pdbx_seq_one_letter_code
_entity_poly.pdbx_strand_id
1 'polypeptide(L)'
;MRNKVSEMSGRDAEVVRVVVSPYRICPLGAHIDHQGGTVSAMTINKGILLGFVPSGDTEVVLRSGQFDGEVRFSSGLSSSAAVGIAYLLALESANGMNVSPLDNIEYDRLIENGYLGLRNGILDQSAILLSRYGCLMRMDCKSKEYEIIQPREPQNSDKTKIQKSYKVLLAFSGLRCALTNNPGYNCRVAECQEAAKFLLCASGKAEMDPRLCNGEYFHLILFSSFVILQLIMILIFFQTVEEEVYEAHKNELEPTLAKRAEHYFTENRRVAKGIAFLTWSFEIILEIHVYLVLCFINLWIYFIGSGLEAWKSGNSQDFGKLISASGLSSIYNYECGSEPLIQLNEILQRAPGVFGARFSGAGFRGCCLALVDADRAEEAASYVRSEYFELQPELASQLNADSAVLICKPGDCARVI
;
A
#
# COMPACT_ATOMS: atom_id res chain seq x y z
N MET A 1 -7.91 -28.09 0.41
CA MET A 1 -6.48 -27.93 0.76
C MET A 1 -6.02 -29.07 1.64
N ARG A 2 -6.59 -29.31 2.82
CA ARG A 2 -6.16 -30.35 3.77
C ARG A 2 -6.06 -31.73 3.12
N ASN A 3 -7.08 -32.21 2.42
CA ASN A 3 -7.04 -33.51 1.74
C ASN A 3 -5.90 -33.63 0.74
N LYS A 4 -5.66 -32.58 -0.06
CA LYS A 4 -4.56 -32.57 -1.05
C LYS A 4 -3.19 -32.63 -0.39
N VAL A 5 -2.97 -31.92 0.73
CA VAL A 5 -1.73 -31.97 1.48
C VAL A 5 -1.55 -33.34 2.17
N SER A 6 -2.63 -33.91 2.71
CA SER A 6 -2.67 -35.26 3.26
C SER A 6 -2.22 -36.32 2.23
N GLU A 7 -2.81 -36.29 1.03
CA GLU A 7 -2.44 -37.17 -0.08
C GLU A 7 -0.96 -37.04 -0.47
N MET A 8 -0.45 -35.80 -0.51
CA MET A 8 0.92 -35.49 -0.91
C MET A 8 1.96 -35.86 0.14
N SER A 9 1.62 -35.75 1.43
CA SER A 9 2.53 -35.95 2.56
C SER A 9 2.43 -37.36 3.17
N GLY A 10 1.36 -38.10 2.88
CA GLY A 10 1.05 -39.35 3.55
C GLY A 10 0.64 -39.19 5.01
N ARG A 11 0.34 -37.97 5.48
CA ARG A 11 -0.08 -37.66 6.83
C ARG A 11 -1.61 -37.51 6.89
N ASP A 12 -2.17 -37.72 8.09
CA ASP A 12 -3.60 -37.53 8.30
C ASP A 12 -4.03 -36.08 8.00
N ALA A 13 -5.20 -35.92 7.39
CA ALA A 13 -5.75 -34.62 7.07
C ALA A 13 -6.04 -33.75 8.31
N GLU A 14 -6.22 -34.37 9.49
CA GLU A 14 -6.45 -33.68 10.76
C GLU A 14 -5.20 -32.96 11.28
N VAL A 15 -3.99 -33.46 10.94
CA VAL A 15 -2.73 -32.81 11.32
C VAL A 15 -2.29 -31.73 10.34
N VAL A 16 -2.97 -31.61 9.19
CA VAL A 16 -2.70 -30.57 8.21
C VAL A 16 -3.20 -29.24 8.72
N ARG A 17 -2.29 -28.26 8.81
CA ARG A 17 -2.59 -26.86 9.09
C ARG A 17 -2.65 -26.07 7.80
N VAL A 18 -3.40 -24.98 7.80
CA VAL A 18 -3.52 -24.11 6.64
C VAL A 18 -3.30 -22.68 7.07
N VAL A 19 -2.39 -21.98 6.40
CA VAL A 19 -2.29 -20.51 6.50
C VAL A 19 -3.20 -19.89 5.47
N VAL A 20 -4.01 -18.94 5.92
CA VAL A 20 -4.75 -18.01 5.07
C VAL A 20 -4.00 -16.69 5.10
N SER A 21 -3.42 -16.26 3.98
CA SER A 21 -2.73 -14.99 3.84
C SER A 21 -3.42 -14.15 2.76
N PRO A 22 -4.18 -13.10 3.15
CA PRO A 22 -5.00 -12.33 2.24
C PRO A 22 -4.15 -11.41 1.35
N TYR A 23 -4.69 -11.02 0.21
CA TYR A 23 -4.19 -9.90 -0.57
C TYR A 23 -4.69 -8.58 0.04
N ARG A 24 -3.95 -7.50 -0.28
CA ARG A 24 -4.25 -6.15 0.20
C ARG A 24 -4.54 -5.18 -0.94
N ILE A 25 -5.26 -4.13 -0.62
CA ILE A 25 -5.36 -2.90 -1.40
C ILE A 25 -4.85 -1.73 -0.58
N CYS A 26 -4.36 -0.69 -1.26
CA CYS A 26 -3.95 0.58 -0.67
C CYS A 26 -4.80 1.71 -1.28
N PRO A 27 -5.87 2.13 -0.63
CA PRO A 27 -6.71 3.22 -1.13
C PRO A 27 -5.99 4.55 -1.21
N LEU A 28 -5.24 4.93 -0.16
CA LEU A 28 -4.51 6.19 -0.06
C LEU A 28 -3.10 5.96 0.51
N GLY A 29 -2.14 6.79 0.13
CA GLY A 29 -0.77 6.71 0.63
C GLY A 29 0.11 5.72 -0.15
N ALA A 30 -0.23 5.38 -1.39
CA ALA A 30 0.62 4.49 -2.17
C ALA A 30 1.95 5.16 -2.55
N HIS A 31 3.00 4.35 -2.60
CA HIS A 31 4.37 4.74 -2.98
C HIS A 31 5.06 5.72 -2.02
N ILE A 32 4.58 5.84 -0.78
CA ILE A 32 5.23 6.66 0.25
C ILE A 32 5.67 5.87 1.48
N ASP A 33 5.30 4.61 1.61
CA ASP A 33 5.69 3.72 2.70
C ASP A 33 7.21 3.52 2.81
N HIS A 34 7.88 3.36 1.67
CA HIS A 34 9.34 3.27 1.60
C HIS A 34 10.06 4.60 1.95
N GLN A 35 9.32 5.69 2.07
CA GLN A 35 9.81 7.00 2.52
C GLN A 35 9.34 7.34 3.94
N GLY A 36 8.74 6.39 4.65
CA GLY A 36 8.22 6.56 6.00
C GLY A 36 6.93 7.36 6.09
N GLY A 37 6.21 7.49 4.97
CA GLY A 37 4.92 8.19 4.94
C GLY A 37 3.79 7.41 5.58
N THR A 38 2.68 8.09 5.80
CA THR A 38 1.46 7.48 6.35
C THR A 38 0.63 6.86 5.23
N VAL A 39 0.20 5.63 5.42
CA VAL A 39 -0.55 4.85 4.44
C VAL A 39 -1.90 4.40 4.97
N SER A 40 -2.83 4.10 4.06
CA SER A 40 -4.05 3.39 4.39
C SER A 40 -4.13 2.09 3.62
N ALA A 41 -4.59 1.03 4.27
CA ALA A 41 -4.70 -0.28 3.65
C ALA A 41 -5.90 -1.07 4.19
N MET A 42 -6.32 -2.05 3.42
CA MET A 42 -7.22 -3.10 3.87
C MET A 42 -6.96 -4.39 3.11
N THR A 43 -7.27 -5.50 3.72
CA THR A 43 -7.25 -6.80 3.07
C THR A 43 -8.57 -7.08 2.35
N ILE A 44 -8.52 -8.01 1.41
CA ILE A 44 -9.68 -8.49 0.66
C ILE A 44 -9.86 -10.00 0.84
N ASN A 45 -11.05 -10.51 0.51
CA ASN A 45 -11.41 -11.93 0.60
C ASN A 45 -10.76 -12.81 -0.50
N LYS A 46 -9.61 -12.40 -1.01
CA LYS A 46 -8.75 -13.15 -1.93
C LYS A 46 -7.35 -13.19 -1.34
N GLY A 47 -6.61 -14.24 -1.59
CA GLY A 47 -5.26 -14.39 -1.02
C GLY A 47 -4.64 -15.73 -1.33
N ILE A 48 -3.58 -16.04 -0.58
CA ILE A 48 -2.83 -17.29 -0.63
C ILE A 48 -3.39 -18.26 0.41
N LEU A 49 -3.49 -19.53 0.03
CA LEU A 49 -3.71 -20.63 0.94
C LEU A 49 -2.48 -21.53 0.91
N LEU A 50 -1.79 -21.66 2.04
CA LEU A 50 -0.65 -22.53 2.23
C LEU A 50 -1.00 -23.65 3.18
N GLY A 51 -1.17 -24.87 2.66
CA GLY A 51 -1.34 -26.06 3.49
C GLY A 51 0.02 -26.68 3.81
N PHE A 52 0.24 -27.11 5.05
CA PHE A 52 1.51 -27.68 5.48
C PHE A 52 1.32 -28.71 6.60
N VAL A 53 2.35 -29.54 6.74
CA VAL A 53 2.54 -30.46 7.88
C VAL A 53 4.00 -30.36 8.33
N PRO A 54 4.30 -30.45 9.63
CA PRO A 54 5.68 -30.54 10.09
C PRO A 54 6.36 -31.81 9.53
N SER A 55 7.55 -31.69 8.97
CA SER A 55 8.31 -32.83 8.43
C SER A 55 8.87 -33.72 9.53
N GLY A 56 9.25 -33.12 10.67
CA GLY A 56 9.94 -33.79 11.77
C GLY A 56 11.47 -33.83 11.59
N ASP A 57 11.99 -33.18 10.56
CA ASP A 57 13.40 -33.00 10.27
C ASP A 57 13.68 -31.53 9.89
N THR A 58 14.87 -31.23 9.35
CA THR A 58 15.29 -29.90 8.95
C THR A 58 14.98 -29.58 7.49
N GLU A 59 14.34 -30.49 6.75
CA GLU A 59 14.05 -30.32 5.34
C GLU A 59 12.70 -29.61 5.13
N VAL A 60 12.66 -28.68 4.18
CA VAL A 60 11.45 -28.00 3.73
C VAL A 60 11.17 -28.41 2.29
N VAL A 61 10.11 -29.19 2.09
CA VAL A 61 9.69 -29.59 0.75
C VAL A 61 8.53 -28.69 0.30
N LEU A 62 8.76 -27.89 -0.72
CA LEU A 62 7.76 -26.97 -1.28
C LEU A 62 7.15 -27.53 -2.55
N ARG A 63 5.83 -27.45 -2.67
CA ARG A 63 5.09 -27.75 -3.90
C ARG A 63 4.11 -26.61 -4.17
N SER A 64 4.15 -26.07 -5.38
CA SER A 64 3.28 -24.97 -5.80
C SER A 64 2.50 -25.38 -7.05
N GLY A 65 1.19 -25.23 -7.02
CA GLY A 65 0.37 -25.39 -8.21
C GLY A 65 0.58 -24.32 -9.28
N GLN A 66 1.36 -23.28 -8.98
CA GLN A 66 1.71 -22.25 -9.97
C GLN A 66 2.85 -22.69 -10.90
N PHE A 67 3.72 -23.62 -10.46
CA PHE A 67 4.88 -24.09 -11.22
C PHE A 67 4.57 -25.31 -12.11
N ASP A 68 3.40 -25.94 -11.94
CA ASP A 68 2.94 -27.07 -12.78
C ASP A 68 2.19 -26.61 -14.05
N GLY A 69 2.50 -25.40 -14.57
CA GLY A 69 2.01 -24.91 -15.87
C GLY A 69 0.82 -23.96 -15.83
N GLU A 70 0.19 -23.72 -14.71
CA GLU A 70 -0.84 -22.68 -14.58
C GLU A 70 -0.27 -21.40 -13.98
N VAL A 71 0.04 -20.45 -14.87
CA VAL A 71 0.44 -19.09 -14.49
C VAL A 71 -0.74 -18.37 -13.86
N ARG A 72 -0.63 -17.99 -12.58
CA ARG A 72 -1.67 -17.17 -11.96
C ARG A 72 -1.08 -16.05 -11.13
N PHE A 73 -1.24 -14.85 -11.68
CA PHE A 73 -1.28 -13.54 -11.07
C PHE A 73 0.03 -12.99 -10.49
N SER A 74 0.74 -12.29 -11.32
CA SER A 74 1.52 -11.13 -10.87
C SER A 74 0.51 -9.97 -10.75
N SER A 75 -0.14 -9.82 -9.60
CA SER A 75 -1.45 -9.18 -9.56
C SER A 75 -1.46 -7.71 -9.12
N GLY A 76 -0.33 -7.11 -8.72
CA GLY A 76 -0.35 -5.79 -8.08
C GLY A 76 -1.05 -5.78 -6.70
N LEU A 77 -1.32 -6.94 -6.12
CA LEU A 77 -2.03 -7.14 -4.85
C LEU A 77 -1.11 -7.61 -3.72
N SER A 78 0.20 -7.36 -3.84
CA SER A 78 1.23 -7.83 -2.89
C SER A 78 1.27 -9.35 -2.72
N SER A 79 1.25 -10.04 -3.85
CA SER A 79 1.32 -11.51 -3.82
C SER A 79 2.63 -12.03 -3.26
N SER A 80 3.76 -11.32 -3.42
CA SER A 80 5.04 -11.68 -2.81
C SER A 80 4.97 -11.62 -1.29
N ALA A 81 4.56 -10.50 -0.71
CA ALA A 81 4.39 -10.36 0.74
C ALA A 81 3.35 -11.36 1.29
N ALA A 82 2.24 -11.61 0.56
CA ALA A 82 1.28 -12.61 1.00
C ALA A 82 1.87 -14.03 1.03
N VAL A 83 2.76 -14.37 0.11
CA VAL A 83 3.50 -15.65 0.12
C VAL A 83 4.52 -15.67 1.25
N GLY A 84 5.33 -14.60 1.41
CA GLY A 84 6.33 -14.47 2.47
C GLY A 84 5.71 -14.62 3.86
N ILE A 85 4.64 -13.90 4.14
CA ILE A 85 3.90 -14.01 5.40
C ILE A 85 3.29 -15.41 5.59
N ALA A 86 2.78 -16.03 4.52
CA ALA A 86 2.28 -17.40 4.64
C ALA A 86 3.36 -18.39 5.04
N TYR A 87 4.59 -18.26 4.52
CA TYR A 87 5.73 -19.09 4.92
C TYR A 87 6.18 -18.81 6.34
N LEU A 88 6.30 -17.54 6.76
CA LEU A 88 6.68 -17.18 8.12
C LEU A 88 5.71 -17.81 9.14
N LEU A 89 4.41 -17.61 8.95
CA LEU A 89 3.40 -18.18 9.84
C LEU A 89 3.37 -19.72 9.84
N ALA A 90 3.64 -20.35 8.70
CA ALA A 90 3.74 -21.81 8.61
C ALA A 90 4.96 -22.34 9.37
N LEU A 91 6.13 -21.71 9.22
CA LEU A 91 7.36 -22.06 9.93
C LEU A 91 7.22 -21.86 11.45
N GLU A 92 6.64 -20.75 11.89
CA GLU A 92 6.33 -20.51 13.30
C GLU A 92 5.43 -21.60 13.86
N SER A 93 4.31 -21.86 13.18
CA SER A 93 3.35 -22.87 13.60
C SER A 93 3.95 -24.28 13.63
N ALA A 94 4.80 -24.62 12.65
CA ALA A 94 5.46 -25.93 12.61
C ALA A 94 6.46 -26.13 13.75
N ASN A 95 7.13 -25.06 14.19
CA ASN A 95 8.18 -25.09 15.20
C ASN A 95 7.69 -24.65 16.60
N GLY A 96 6.40 -24.36 16.78
CA GLY A 96 5.85 -23.88 18.05
C GLY A 96 6.40 -22.52 18.47
N MET A 97 6.81 -21.69 17.51
CA MET A 97 7.32 -20.34 17.74
C MET A 97 6.17 -19.35 17.84
N ASN A 98 6.39 -18.26 18.56
CA ASN A 98 5.46 -17.14 18.64
C ASN A 98 6.22 -15.85 18.37
N VAL A 99 6.10 -15.34 17.16
CA VAL A 99 6.73 -14.11 16.69
C VAL A 99 5.69 -12.99 16.66
N SER A 100 6.09 -11.78 17.04
CA SER A 100 5.15 -10.67 17.00
C SER A 100 4.82 -10.29 15.55
N PRO A 101 3.60 -9.79 15.26
CA PRO A 101 3.28 -9.29 13.92
C PRO A 101 4.25 -8.23 13.40
N LEU A 102 4.78 -7.36 14.28
CA LEU A 102 5.74 -6.32 13.90
C LEU A 102 7.11 -6.91 13.52
N ASP A 103 7.55 -7.98 14.19
CA ASP A 103 8.78 -8.67 13.81
C ASP A 103 8.60 -9.39 12.47
N ASN A 104 7.46 -10.02 12.24
CA ASN A 104 7.15 -10.65 10.96
C ASN A 104 7.10 -9.66 9.79
N ILE A 105 6.57 -8.46 10.02
CA ILE A 105 6.60 -7.37 9.04
C ILE A 105 8.05 -7.04 8.67
N GLU A 106 8.94 -6.94 9.66
CA GLU A 106 10.34 -6.62 9.43
C GLU A 106 11.08 -7.79 8.73
N TYR A 107 10.82 -9.02 9.12
CA TYR A 107 11.44 -10.20 8.47
C TYR A 107 11.07 -10.29 7.00
N ASP A 108 9.80 -10.13 6.64
CA ASP A 108 9.36 -10.16 5.25
C ASP A 108 9.94 -8.98 4.45
N ARG A 109 9.99 -7.77 5.04
CA ARG A 109 10.66 -6.61 4.43
C ARG A 109 12.14 -6.89 4.16
N LEU A 110 12.85 -7.50 5.09
CA LEU A 110 14.26 -7.86 4.92
C LEU A 110 14.46 -8.88 3.80
N ILE A 111 13.54 -9.84 3.66
CA ILE A 111 13.55 -10.81 2.56
C ILE A 111 13.33 -10.09 1.22
N GLU A 112 12.32 -9.24 1.12
CA GLU A 112 12.02 -8.52 -0.12
C GLU A 112 13.14 -7.54 -0.51
N ASN A 113 13.68 -6.79 0.45
CA ASN A 113 14.75 -5.82 0.20
C ASN A 113 16.12 -6.48 -0.02
N GLY A 114 16.51 -7.43 0.85
CA GLY A 114 17.84 -8.01 0.84
C GLY A 114 17.99 -9.15 -0.16
N TYR A 115 16.96 -9.99 -0.33
CA TYR A 115 17.03 -11.16 -1.20
C TYR A 115 16.44 -10.93 -2.58
N LEU A 116 15.26 -10.29 -2.68
CA LEU A 116 14.63 -9.99 -3.95
C LEU A 116 15.10 -8.67 -4.57
N GLY A 117 15.80 -7.81 -3.81
CA GLY A 117 16.32 -6.52 -4.26
C GLY A 117 15.25 -5.45 -4.51
N LEU A 118 14.05 -5.61 -3.98
CA LEU A 118 12.97 -4.63 -4.07
C LEU A 118 13.08 -3.64 -2.89
N ARG A 119 13.21 -2.35 -3.17
CA ARG A 119 13.31 -1.30 -2.13
C ARG A 119 11.94 -0.81 -1.67
N ASN A 120 11.03 -1.73 -1.36
CA ASN A 120 9.69 -1.42 -0.84
C ASN A 120 9.73 -1.11 0.66
N GLY A 121 8.65 -0.47 1.15
CA GLY A 121 8.42 -0.22 2.58
C GLY A 121 7.71 -1.38 3.27
N ILE A 122 6.89 -1.04 4.27
CA ILE A 122 6.23 -2.02 5.15
C ILE A 122 4.71 -2.09 4.95
N LEU A 123 4.16 -1.38 3.97
CA LEU A 123 2.71 -1.32 3.72
C LEU A 123 2.10 -2.71 3.52
N ASP A 124 2.73 -3.54 2.70
CA ASP A 124 2.17 -4.81 2.22
C ASP A 124 2.02 -5.80 3.37
N GLN A 125 3.09 -6.04 4.08
CA GLN A 125 3.16 -6.94 5.22
C GLN A 125 2.27 -6.48 6.36
N SER A 126 2.28 -5.17 6.63
CA SER A 126 1.46 -4.56 7.68
C SER A 126 -0.02 -4.74 7.40
N ALA A 127 -0.45 -4.49 6.16
CA ALA A 127 -1.83 -4.72 5.78
C ALA A 127 -2.25 -6.18 5.97
N ILE A 128 -1.41 -7.12 5.54
CA ILE A 128 -1.70 -8.55 5.61
C ILE A 128 -1.79 -9.06 7.06
N LEU A 129 -0.94 -8.56 7.95
CA LEU A 129 -0.86 -9.03 9.35
C LEU A 129 -1.77 -8.28 10.32
N LEU A 130 -2.04 -6.99 10.07
CA LEU A 130 -2.67 -6.11 11.06
C LEU A 130 -4.12 -5.72 10.71
N SER A 131 -4.56 -5.88 9.44
CA SER A 131 -5.92 -5.52 9.04
C SER A 131 -6.98 -6.32 9.81
N ARG A 132 -8.16 -5.75 9.90
CA ARG A 132 -9.36 -6.42 10.44
C ARG A 132 -10.50 -6.34 9.44
N TYR A 133 -11.36 -7.34 9.48
CA TYR A 133 -12.51 -7.45 8.58
C TYR A 133 -13.36 -6.16 8.57
N GLY A 134 -13.57 -5.60 7.38
CA GLY A 134 -14.41 -4.42 7.20
C GLY A 134 -13.79 -3.09 7.66
N CYS A 135 -12.55 -3.10 8.16
CA CYS A 135 -11.88 -1.92 8.68
C CYS A 135 -10.82 -1.40 7.70
N LEU A 136 -10.57 -0.11 7.76
CA LEU A 136 -9.40 0.50 7.13
C LEU A 136 -8.27 0.56 8.16
N MET A 137 -7.10 0.05 7.82
CA MET A 137 -5.89 0.24 8.61
C MET A 137 -5.23 1.54 8.17
N ARG A 138 -4.86 2.39 9.11
CA ARG A 138 -3.92 3.48 8.93
C ARG A 138 -2.60 3.10 9.58
N MET A 139 -1.49 3.37 8.93
CA MET A 139 -0.16 3.14 9.49
C MET A 139 0.75 4.30 9.18
N ASP A 140 1.45 4.79 10.19
CA ASP A 140 2.61 5.64 10.06
C ASP A 140 3.84 4.74 9.87
N CYS A 141 4.43 4.74 8.68
CA CYS A 141 5.54 3.85 8.37
C CYS A 141 6.86 4.26 9.03
N LYS A 142 6.95 5.48 9.57
CA LYS A 142 8.10 5.98 10.34
C LYS A 142 8.10 5.44 11.77
N SER A 143 7.02 5.67 12.50
CA SER A 143 6.88 5.23 13.90
C SER A 143 6.47 3.77 14.03
N LYS A 144 5.93 3.17 12.95
CA LYS A 144 5.27 1.86 12.92
C LYS A 144 3.99 1.81 13.78
N GLU A 145 3.46 2.96 14.18
CA GLU A 145 2.16 3.05 14.84
C GLU A 145 1.03 2.86 13.85
N TYR A 146 -0.01 2.15 14.26
CA TYR A 146 -1.16 1.89 13.40
C TYR A 146 -2.48 2.03 14.14
N GLU A 147 -3.52 2.35 13.39
CA GLU A 147 -4.90 2.47 13.87
C GLU A 147 -5.82 1.66 12.95
N ILE A 148 -6.73 0.90 13.57
CA ILE A 148 -7.80 0.17 12.86
C ILE A 148 -9.08 1.00 12.93
N ILE A 149 -9.55 1.45 11.78
CA ILE A 149 -10.64 2.40 11.64
C ILE A 149 -11.87 1.70 11.09
N GLN A 150 -12.89 1.60 11.94
CA GLN A 150 -14.20 1.09 11.53
C GLN A 150 -15.02 2.20 10.88
N PRO A 151 -15.77 1.93 9.79
CA PRO A 151 -16.80 2.84 9.32
C PRO A 151 -17.90 2.93 10.39
N ARG A 152 -18.44 4.12 10.62
CA ARG A 152 -19.57 4.30 11.56
C ARG A 152 -20.77 3.50 11.06
N GLU A 153 -21.39 2.75 11.95
CA GLU A 153 -22.71 2.20 11.69
C GLU A 153 -23.74 3.36 11.57
N PRO A 154 -24.70 3.29 10.63
CA PRO A 154 -25.72 4.31 10.51
C PRO A 154 -26.51 4.38 11.82
N GLN A 155 -26.39 5.50 12.53
CA GLN A 155 -27.25 5.75 13.68
C GLN A 155 -28.69 5.87 13.19
N ASN A 156 -29.60 5.13 13.78
CA ASN A 156 -31.02 5.00 13.44
C ASN A 156 -31.84 6.32 13.43
N SER A 157 -31.24 7.47 13.70
CA SER A 157 -31.91 8.77 13.81
C SER A 157 -31.96 9.55 12.50
N ASP A 158 -31.15 9.24 11.49
CA ASP A 158 -31.11 9.97 10.21
C ASP A 158 -31.50 9.07 9.03
N LYS A 159 -32.79 8.79 8.89
CA LYS A 159 -33.34 8.01 7.77
C LYS A 159 -33.12 8.64 6.38
N THR A 160 -32.50 9.82 6.30
CA THR A 160 -32.29 10.55 5.05
C THR A 160 -30.92 10.33 4.43
N LYS A 161 -29.95 9.77 5.16
CA LYS A 161 -28.62 9.41 4.66
C LYS A 161 -28.44 7.88 4.73
N ILE A 162 -28.96 7.17 3.75
CA ILE A 162 -28.65 5.75 3.55
C ILE A 162 -27.17 5.68 3.20
N GLN A 163 -26.37 5.21 4.13
CA GLN A 163 -24.98 4.85 3.84
C GLN A 163 -24.99 3.74 2.78
N LYS A 164 -24.56 4.06 1.58
CA LYS A 164 -24.47 3.08 0.51
C LYS A 164 -23.39 2.06 0.85
N SER A 165 -23.76 0.80 0.86
CA SER A 165 -22.80 -0.29 0.98
C SER A 165 -21.85 -0.25 -0.22
N TYR A 166 -20.59 -0.58 0.01
CA TYR A 166 -19.56 -0.59 -1.04
C TYR A 166 -19.00 -1.99 -1.27
N LYS A 167 -18.46 -2.20 -2.45
CA LYS A 167 -17.59 -3.33 -2.80
C LYS A 167 -16.29 -2.81 -3.39
N VAL A 168 -15.28 -3.65 -3.42
CA VAL A 168 -14.01 -3.39 -4.07
C VAL A 168 -14.00 -4.11 -5.41
N LEU A 169 -13.76 -3.37 -6.48
CA LEU A 169 -13.64 -3.89 -7.81
C LEU A 169 -12.16 -3.93 -8.18
N LEU A 170 -11.67 -5.09 -8.62
CA LEU A 170 -10.31 -5.27 -9.12
C LEU A 170 -10.38 -5.60 -10.59
N ALA A 171 -9.73 -4.82 -11.43
CA ALA A 171 -9.63 -5.05 -12.87
C ALA A 171 -8.17 -5.30 -13.25
N PHE A 172 -7.90 -6.41 -13.93
CA PHE A 172 -6.54 -6.85 -14.29
C PHE A 172 -6.18 -6.41 -15.70
N SER A 173 -4.96 -5.90 -15.86
CA SER A 173 -4.48 -5.41 -17.16
C SER A 173 -4.00 -6.50 -18.12
N GLY A 174 -3.78 -7.73 -17.67
CA GLY A 174 -3.16 -8.78 -18.47
C GLY A 174 -1.64 -8.68 -18.59
N LEU A 175 -1.03 -7.57 -18.16
CA LEU A 175 0.43 -7.40 -18.19
C LEU A 175 1.12 -8.36 -17.23
N ARG A 176 2.10 -9.10 -17.75
CA ARG A 176 2.90 -10.10 -17.03
C ARG A 176 4.38 -9.75 -17.12
N CYS A 177 4.93 -9.10 -16.11
CA CYS A 177 6.38 -8.93 -15.97
C CYS A 177 6.76 -9.00 -14.49
N ALA A 178 7.96 -9.46 -14.18
CA ALA A 178 8.46 -9.41 -12.81
C ALA A 178 8.89 -7.97 -12.49
N LEU A 179 8.58 -7.47 -11.29
CA LEU A 179 9.03 -6.14 -10.84
C LEU A 179 10.55 -6.08 -10.75
N THR A 180 11.19 -7.19 -10.40
CA THR A 180 12.65 -7.33 -10.35
C THR A 180 13.32 -7.12 -11.71
N ASN A 181 12.62 -7.37 -12.81
CA ASN A 181 13.12 -7.16 -14.17
C ASN A 181 12.87 -5.73 -14.69
N ASN A 182 12.16 -4.91 -13.93
CA ASN A 182 11.86 -3.52 -14.29
C ASN A 182 12.55 -2.58 -13.30
N PRO A 183 13.61 -1.86 -13.69
CA PRO A 183 14.33 -0.93 -12.81
C PRO A 183 13.48 0.25 -12.36
N GLY A 184 12.34 0.51 -13.01
CA GLY A 184 11.51 1.70 -12.78
C GLY A 184 11.11 1.90 -11.33
N TYR A 185 10.72 0.84 -10.61
CA TYR A 185 10.33 0.98 -9.21
C TYR A 185 11.49 1.48 -8.32
N ASN A 186 12.65 0.80 -8.38
CA ASN A 186 13.82 1.17 -7.58
C ASN A 186 14.39 2.55 -8.00
N CYS A 187 14.26 2.94 -9.28
CA CYS A 187 14.60 4.29 -9.74
C CYS A 187 13.74 5.35 -9.05
N ARG A 188 12.43 5.12 -8.95
CA ARG A 188 11.52 6.06 -8.25
C ARG A 188 11.89 6.21 -6.77
N VAL A 189 12.26 5.11 -6.12
CA VAL A 189 12.76 5.15 -4.72
C VAL A 189 14.03 5.99 -4.62
N ALA A 190 14.98 5.83 -5.54
CA ALA A 190 16.23 6.60 -5.56
C ALA A 190 15.97 8.11 -5.79
N GLU A 191 15.08 8.46 -6.74
CA GLU A 191 14.68 9.85 -7.00
C GLU A 191 14.02 10.49 -5.77
N CYS A 192 13.19 9.75 -5.04
CA CYS A 192 12.62 10.23 -3.77
C CYS A 192 13.70 10.51 -2.72
N GLN A 193 14.70 9.62 -2.60
CA GLN A 193 15.81 9.81 -1.67
C GLN A 193 16.66 11.04 -2.03
N GLU A 194 16.91 11.26 -3.32
CA GLU A 194 17.65 12.42 -3.83
C GLU A 194 16.90 13.72 -3.55
N ALA A 195 15.60 13.76 -3.79
CA ALA A 195 14.77 14.91 -3.48
C ALA A 195 14.76 15.23 -1.99
N ALA A 196 14.63 14.21 -1.12
CA ALA A 196 14.68 14.39 0.33
C ALA A 196 16.05 14.94 0.78
N LYS A 197 17.14 14.43 0.21
CA LYS A 197 18.49 14.90 0.46
C LYS A 197 18.66 16.37 0.10
N PHE A 198 18.19 16.76 -1.09
CA PHE A 198 18.23 18.16 -1.53
C PHE A 198 17.53 19.09 -0.52
N LEU A 199 16.29 18.75 -0.14
CA LEU A 199 15.49 19.56 0.78
C LEU A 199 16.15 19.69 2.16
N LEU A 200 16.74 18.61 2.69
CA LEU A 200 17.49 18.65 3.96
C LEU A 200 18.73 19.55 3.87
N CYS A 201 19.47 19.51 2.76
CA CYS A 201 20.61 20.38 2.53
C CYS A 201 20.18 21.85 2.41
N ALA A 202 19.12 22.14 1.65
CA ALA A 202 18.60 23.51 1.47
C ALA A 202 18.12 24.14 2.79
N SER A 203 17.56 23.34 3.70
CA SER A 203 17.10 23.82 5.01
C SER A 203 18.20 24.23 5.97
N GLY A 204 19.48 23.97 5.65
CA GLY A 204 20.61 24.20 6.56
C GLY A 204 20.61 23.32 7.83
N LYS A 205 19.67 22.40 7.97
CA LYS A 205 19.55 21.45 9.09
C LYS A 205 20.51 20.26 8.99
N ALA A 206 21.07 20.04 7.81
CA ALA A 206 22.05 19.00 7.61
C ALA A 206 23.45 19.58 7.86
N GLU A 207 24.07 19.29 8.99
CA GLU A 207 25.53 19.32 9.15
C GLU A 207 26.20 18.20 8.28
N MET A 208 25.66 17.95 7.12
CA MET A 208 26.24 17.01 6.17
C MET A 208 27.26 17.78 5.35
N ASP A 209 28.51 17.33 5.42
CA ASP A 209 29.59 17.82 4.56
C ASP A 209 29.09 17.96 3.12
N PRO A 210 29.12 19.15 2.51
CA PRO A 210 28.66 19.38 1.14
C PRO A 210 29.28 18.40 0.12
N ARG A 211 30.47 17.86 0.44
CA ARG A 211 31.18 16.85 -0.33
C ARG A 211 30.49 15.48 -0.36
N LEU A 212 29.69 15.15 0.67
CA LEU A 212 28.80 13.95 0.66
C LEU A 212 27.64 14.09 -0.31
N CYS A 213 27.31 15.33 -0.71
CA CYS A 213 26.28 15.62 -1.68
C CYS A 213 26.74 15.38 -3.13
N ASN A 214 28.01 15.42 -3.44
CA ASN A 214 28.54 15.39 -4.81
C ASN A 214 29.05 14.05 -5.31
N GLY A 215 28.83 12.95 -4.59
CA GLY A 215 29.20 11.60 -5.10
C GLY A 215 30.72 11.31 -5.16
N GLU A 216 31.59 12.26 -4.84
CA GLU A 216 33.04 12.13 -5.02
C GLU A 216 33.75 11.24 -3.99
N TYR A 217 33.05 10.83 -2.93
CA TYR A 217 33.67 10.01 -1.85
C TYR A 217 33.48 8.49 -2.01
N PHE A 218 33.02 8.01 -3.15
CA PHE A 218 32.80 6.56 -3.34
C PHE A 218 34.10 5.74 -3.33
N HIS A 219 35.28 6.36 -3.47
CA HIS A 219 36.56 5.64 -3.60
C HIS A 219 37.44 5.63 -2.34
N LEU A 220 37.16 6.40 -1.29
CA LEU A 220 38.12 6.55 -0.18
C LEU A 220 37.72 5.84 1.14
N ILE A 221 36.55 5.22 1.24
CA ILE A 221 36.11 4.59 2.51
C ILE A 221 35.95 3.08 2.34
N LEU A 222 37.05 2.41 2.00
CA LEU A 222 36.99 0.99 1.65
C LEU A 222 37.15 0.01 2.82
N PHE A 223 37.41 0.40 4.08
CA PHE A 223 37.70 -0.63 5.09
C PHE A 223 37.20 -0.45 6.53
N SER A 224 36.67 0.69 6.96
CA SER A 224 36.18 0.83 8.37
C SER A 224 34.86 1.56 8.56
N SER A 225 34.26 2.11 7.52
CA SER A 225 33.09 2.97 7.62
C SER A 225 31.87 2.48 6.84
N PHE A 226 31.92 1.28 6.25
CA PHE A 226 30.81 0.75 5.45
C PHE A 226 29.49 0.65 6.25
N VAL A 227 29.58 0.28 7.54
CA VAL A 227 28.43 0.20 8.44
C VAL A 227 27.92 1.60 8.81
N ILE A 228 28.81 2.57 9.03
CA ILE A 228 28.45 3.95 9.38
C ILE A 228 27.87 4.68 8.15
N LEU A 229 28.45 4.48 6.97
CA LEU A 229 27.92 5.04 5.72
C LEU A 229 26.58 4.41 5.35
N GLN A 230 26.41 3.10 5.57
CA GLN A 230 25.13 2.41 5.39
C GLN A 230 24.09 2.91 6.41
N LEU A 231 24.48 3.18 7.65
CA LEU A 231 23.62 3.79 8.68
C LEU A 231 23.26 5.25 8.32
N ILE A 232 24.18 6.05 7.79
CA ILE A 232 23.91 7.42 7.34
C ILE A 232 23.06 7.43 6.06
N MET A 233 23.32 6.54 5.11
CA MET A 233 22.50 6.37 3.89
C MET A 233 21.08 5.86 4.20
N ILE A 234 20.87 5.17 5.31
CA ILE A 234 19.56 4.67 5.77
C ILE A 234 18.67 5.80 6.31
N LEU A 235 19.20 6.99 6.60
CA LEU A 235 18.47 8.05 7.28
C LEU A 235 17.92 9.17 6.38
N ILE A 236 18.17 9.15 5.08
CA ILE A 236 17.71 10.22 4.18
C ILE A 236 16.45 9.77 3.43
N PHE A 237 15.32 9.97 4.08
CA PHE A 237 14.00 9.77 3.50
C PHE A 237 13.16 11.03 3.71
N PHE A 238 12.10 11.22 2.94
CA PHE A 238 11.16 12.31 3.13
C PHE A 238 10.58 12.39 4.55
N GLN A 239 10.52 11.28 5.28
CA GLN A 239 10.12 11.25 6.70
C GLN A 239 10.98 12.13 7.62
N THR A 240 12.17 12.53 7.19
CA THR A 240 13.07 13.43 7.93
C THR A 240 12.93 14.88 7.49
N VAL A 241 12.21 15.14 6.42
CA VAL A 241 11.93 16.49 5.89
C VAL A 241 10.60 16.97 6.44
N GLU A 242 10.63 18.08 7.16
CA GLU A 242 9.41 18.74 7.63
C GLU A 242 8.68 19.42 6.48
N GLU A 243 7.36 19.51 6.56
CA GLU A 243 6.53 20.03 5.49
C GLU A 243 6.84 21.51 5.20
N GLU A 244 7.19 22.28 6.22
CA GLU A 244 7.60 23.68 6.11
C GLU A 244 8.89 23.82 5.28
N VAL A 245 9.82 22.89 5.40
CA VAL A 245 11.05 22.84 4.60
C VAL A 245 10.72 22.56 3.14
N TYR A 246 9.84 21.61 2.89
CA TYR A 246 9.37 21.34 1.53
C TYR A 246 8.69 22.56 0.91
N GLU A 247 7.74 23.19 1.62
CA GLU A 247 7.04 24.37 1.09
C GLU A 247 7.98 25.55 0.81
N ALA A 248 9.03 25.72 1.63
CA ALA A 248 10.03 26.79 1.43
C ALA A 248 10.93 26.55 0.20
N HIS A 249 11.29 25.29 -0.07
CA HIS A 249 12.35 24.96 -1.05
C HIS A 249 11.87 24.15 -2.26
N LYS A 250 10.57 23.86 -2.38
CA LYS A 250 10.02 23.02 -3.47
C LYS A 250 10.29 23.55 -4.87
N ASN A 251 10.40 24.88 -5.03
CA ASN A 251 10.66 25.53 -6.32
C ASN A 251 12.15 25.49 -6.71
N GLU A 252 13.03 25.07 -5.83
CA GLU A 252 14.47 24.92 -6.06
C GLU A 252 14.84 23.51 -6.54
N LEU A 253 13.90 22.56 -6.41
CA LEU A 253 14.08 21.19 -6.86
C LEU A 253 14.11 21.10 -8.39
N GLU A 254 14.94 20.18 -8.88
CA GLU A 254 14.91 19.78 -10.29
C GLU A 254 13.50 19.20 -10.60
N PRO A 255 12.96 19.39 -11.84
CA PRO A 255 11.56 19.06 -12.16
C PRO A 255 11.12 17.62 -11.81
N THR A 256 12.00 16.63 -12.03
CA THR A 256 11.71 15.22 -11.67
C THR A 256 11.63 15.03 -10.16
N LEU A 257 12.58 15.60 -9.44
CA LEU A 257 12.64 15.54 -7.97
C LEU A 257 11.48 16.29 -7.33
N ALA A 258 11.09 17.44 -7.90
CA ALA A 258 9.92 18.20 -7.45
C ALA A 258 8.63 17.39 -7.54
N LYS A 259 8.42 16.61 -8.60
CA LYS A 259 7.29 15.71 -8.75
C LYS A 259 7.28 14.62 -7.67
N ARG A 260 8.44 14.03 -7.33
CA ARG A 260 8.53 13.00 -6.28
C ARG A 260 8.20 13.58 -4.91
N ALA A 261 8.72 14.75 -4.60
CA ALA A 261 8.40 15.47 -3.37
C ALA A 261 6.90 15.83 -3.30
N GLU A 262 6.34 16.39 -4.38
CA GLU A 262 4.91 16.70 -4.47
C GLU A 262 4.05 15.46 -4.23
N HIS A 263 4.40 14.32 -4.83
CA HIS A 263 3.69 13.06 -4.59
C HIS A 263 3.70 12.70 -3.11
N TYR A 264 4.87 12.68 -2.46
CA TYR A 264 5.01 12.29 -1.06
C TYR A 264 4.19 13.18 -0.12
N PHE A 265 4.37 14.49 -0.20
CA PHE A 265 3.71 15.43 0.71
C PHE A 265 2.20 15.47 0.48
N THR A 266 1.74 15.41 -0.79
CA THR A 266 0.31 15.39 -1.07
C THR A 266 -0.35 14.07 -0.68
N GLU A 267 0.32 12.91 -0.81
CA GLU A 267 -0.20 11.63 -0.32
C GLU A 267 -0.28 11.61 1.21
N ASN A 268 0.74 12.05 1.92
CA ASN A 268 0.69 12.19 3.38
C ASN A 268 -0.50 13.05 3.82
N ARG A 269 -0.71 14.19 3.17
CA ARG A 269 -1.87 15.05 3.43
C ARG A 269 -3.19 14.31 3.18
N ARG A 270 -3.31 13.52 2.10
CA ARG A 270 -4.53 12.74 1.81
C ARG A 270 -4.84 11.71 2.87
N VAL A 271 -3.83 11.04 3.40
CA VAL A 271 -4.00 10.05 4.49
C VAL A 271 -4.18 10.74 5.83
N ALA A 272 -3.33 11.72 6.17
CA ALA A 272 -3.36 12.45 7.44
C ALA A 272 -4.66 13.22 7.67
N LYS A 273 -5.35 13.59 6.61
CA LYS A 273 -6.62 14.34 6.62
C LYS A 273 -7.78 13.71 7.42
N GLY A 274 -7.51 12.79 8.35
CA GLY A 274 -8.50 12.12 9.18
C GLY A 274 -8.35 12.18 10.69
N ILE A 275 -7.26 12.72 11.25
CA ILE A 275 -6.93 12.52 12.67
C ILE A 275 -7.15 13.74 13.57
N ALA A 276 -7.09 14.94 13.05
CA ALA A 276 -7.05 16.17 13.84
C ALA A 276 -8.31 16.46 14.70
N PHE A 277 -9.40 15.72 14.53
CA PHE A 277 -10.66 16.02 15.24
C PHE A 277 -10.80 15.38 16.63
N LEU A 278 -10.00 14.38 16.98
CA LEU A 278 -10.14 13.67 18.27
C LEU A 278 -9.32 14.25 19.43
N THR A 279 -8.32 15.08 19.17
CA THR A 279 -7.49 15.71 20.22
C THR A 279 -8.05 17.02 20.77
N TRP A 280 -9.09 17.57 20.19
CA TRP A 280 -9.61 18.90 20.52
C TRP A 280 -10.64 18.95 21.66
N SER A 281 -11.05 17.84 22.21
CA SER A 281 -12.05 17.83 23.29
C SER A 281 -11.47 18.03 24.69
N PHE A 282 -10.18 18.20 24.88
CA PHE A 282 -9.57 18.25 26.22
C PHE A 282 -8.83 19.54 26.59
N GLU A 283 -8.67 20.52 25.69
CA GLU A 283 -7.92 21.75 25.99
C GLU A 283 -8.65 23.06 25.79
N ILE A 284 -9.94 23.12 26.02
CA ILE A 284 -10.71 24.39 26.02
C ILE A 284 -10.77 25.01 27.42
N ILE A 285 -9.66 25.18 28.09
CA ILE A 285 -9.53 26.11 29.23
C ILE A 285 -8.08 26.56 29.33
N LEU A 286 -7.62 27.47 28.47
CA LEU A 286 -6.64 28.50 28.83
C LEU A 286 -6.49 29.59 27.74
N GLU A 287 -7.03 30.77 28.10
CA GLU A 287 -6.63 32.13 27.72
C GLU A 287 -6.76 32.69 26.31
N ILE A 288 -7.52 33.75 26.26
CA ILE A 288 -7.97 34.67 25.20
C ILE A 288 -6.87 35.26 24.28
N HIS A 289 -5.59 35.08 24.55
CA HIS A 289 -4.47 35.55 23.71
C HIS A 289 -4.14 34.64 22.51
N VAL A 290 -4.69 33.46 22.49
CA VAL A 290 -4.52 32.43 21.43
C VAL A 290 -5.49 32.64 20.26
N TYR A 291 -6.50 33.50 20.38
CA TYR A 291 -7.60 33.59 19.40
C TYR A 291 -7.18 34.09 18.01
N LEU A 292 -6.19 34.94 17.90
CA LEU A 292 -5.71 35.45 16.59
C LEU A 292 -4.77 34.48 15.87
N VAL A 293 -3.95 33.75 16.62
CA VAL A 293 -3.10 32.67 16.07
C VAL A 293 -3.96 31.47 15.68
N LEU A 294 -5.02 31.17 16.44
CA LEU A 294 -5.98 30.11 16.16
C LEU A 294 -6.86 30.38 14.91
N CYS A 295 -7.11 31.64 14.54
CA CYS A 295 -7.84 31.93 13.29
C CYS A 295 -7.04 31.56 12.05
N PHE A 296 -5.72 31.77 12.05
CA PHE A 296 -4.83 31.33 10.97
C PHE A 296 -4.65 29.81 10.97
N ILE A 297 -4.50 29.19 12.12
CA ILE A 297 -4.39 27.73 12.31
C ILE A 297 -5.75 27.05 11.96
N ASN A 298 -6.91 27.63 12.31
CA ASN A 298 -8.22 27.08 11.98
C ASN A 298 -8.52 27.09 10.47
N LEU A 299 -8.05 28.07 9.71
CA LEU A 299 -8.15 28.06 8.25
C LEU A 299 -7.27 26.95 7.65
N TRP A 300 -6.15 26.67 8.28
CA TRP A 300 -5.21 25.62 7.90
C TRP A 300 -5.72 24.21 8.30
N ILE A 301 -6.29 24.09 9.50
CA ILE A 301 -6.88 22.84 10.03
C ILE A 301 -8.14 22.43 9.26
N TYR A 302 -8.91 23.37 8.71
CA TYR A 302 -10.09 23.04 7.89
C TYR A 302 -9.74 22.30 6.60
N PHE A 303 -8.51 22.45 6.10
CA PHE A 303 -8.00 21.70 4.94
C PHE A 303 -7.44 20.31 5.29
N ILE A 304 -7.27 19.97 6.57
CA ILE A 304 -6.47 18.79 6.99
C ILE A 304 -7.29 17.50 7.26
N GLY A 305 -8.59 17.45 7.11
CA GLY A 305 -9.41 16.37 7.69
C GLY A 305 -10.15 15.38 6.76
N SER A 306 -9.89 15.26 5.45
CA SER A 306 -10.92 14.70 4.55
C SER A 306 -10.93 13.19 4.28
N GLY A 307 -9.79 12.47 4.30
CA GLY A 307 -9.75 11.07 3.85
C GLY A 307 -10.28 10.05 4.85
N LEU A 308 -9.71 10.03 6.03
CA LEU A 308 -10.17 9.11 7.09
C LEU A 308 -11.52 9.53 7.66
N GLU A 309 -11.83 10.83 7.64
CA GLU A 309 -13.15 11.33 8.05
C GLU A 309 -14.22 10.91 7.04
N ALA A 310 -13.92 10.94 5.75
CA ALA A 310 -14.81 10.41 4.72
C ALA A 310 -15.08 8.92 4.94
N TRP A 311 -14.06 8.14 5.32
CA TRP A 311 -14.22 6.73 5.67
C TRP A 311 -15.02 6.55 6.97
N LYS A 312 -14.64 7.23 8.04
CA LYS A 312 -15.32 7.16 9.35
C LYS A 312 -16.80 7.58 9.25
N SER A 313 -17.10 8.61 8.46
CA SER A 313 -18.47 9.08 8.26
C SER A 313 -19.29 8.19 7.32
N GLY A 314 -18.66 7.19 6.67
CA GLY A 314 -19.31 6.36 5.66
C GLY A 314 -19.56 7.09 4.33
N ASN A 315 -18.91 8.23 4.10
CA ASN A 315 -19.04 8.99 2.86
C ASN A 315 -18.17 8.38 1.75
N SER A 316 -18.67 7.30 1.14
CA SER A 316 -17.97 6.58 0.06
C SER A 316 -17.67 7.46 -1.15
N GLN A 317 -18.49 8.48 -1.41
CA GLN A 317 -18.31 9.40 -2.54
C GLN A 317 -17.06 10.27 -2.36
N ASP A 318 -16.89 10.88 -1.19
CA ASP A 318 -15.72 11.73 -0.94
C ASP A 318 -14.45 10.91 -0.75
N PHE A 319 -14.56 9.74 -0.12
CA PHE A 319 -13.44 8.80 -0.05
C PHE A 319 -13.00 8.33 -1.45
N GLY A 320 -13.95 8.05 -2.34
CA GLY A 320 -13.68 7.70 -3.73
C GLY A 320 -12.96 8.80 -4.52
N LYS A 321 -13.35 10.08 -4.33
CA LYS A 321 -12.65 11.22 -4.95
C LYS A 321 -11.18 11.29 -4.53
N LEU A 322 -10.88 10.99 -3.27
CA LEU A 322 -9.50 10.96 -2.77
C LEU A 322 -8.71 9.78 -3.35
N ILE A 323 -9.35 8.61 -3.51
CA ILE A 323 -8.75 7.48 -4.21
C ILE A 323 -8.36 7.87 -5.64
N SER A 324 -9.25 8.55 -6.38
CA SER A 324 -8.96 9.03 -7.73
C SER A 324 -7.84 10.07 -7.76
N ALA A 325 -7.84 11.01 -6.83
CA ALA A 325 -6.78 12.02 -6.72
C ALA A 325 -5.41 11.38 -6.39
N SER A 326 -5.38 10.35 -5.54
CA SER A 326 -4.18 9.54 -5.28
C SER A 326 -3.71 8.80 -6.54
N GLY A 327 -4.63 8.26 -7.32
CA GLY A 327 -4.34 7.64 -8.62
C GLY A 327 -3.70 8.60 -9.62
N LEU A 328 -4.26 9.80 -9.76
CA LEU A 328 -3.70 10.85 -10.62
C LEU A 328 -2.31 11.28 -10.17
N SER A 329 -2.08 11.43 -8.86
CA SER A 329 -0.74 11.73 -8.33
C SER A 329 0.26 10.62 -8.60
N SER A 330 -0.16 9.35 -8.59
CA SER A 330 0.68 8.22 -8.97
C SER A 330 1.08 8.29 -10.46
N ILE A 331 0.18 8.74 -11.34
CA ILE A 331 0.44 8.87 -12.78
C ILE A 331 1.37 10.08 -13.06
N TYR A 332 1.01 11.27 -12.56
CA TYR A 332 1.65 12.50 -12.98
C TYR A 332 2.85 12.92 -12.12
N ASN A 333 2.82 12.60 -10.83
CA ASN A 333 3.86 13.00 -9.89
C ASN A 333 4.83 11.85 -9.54
N TYR A 334 4.33 10.64 -9.29
CA TYR A 334 5.20 9.49 -9.10
C TYR A 334 5.68 8.89 -10.42
N GLU A 335 4.99 9.19 -11.51
CA GLU A 335 5.25 8.72 -12.88
C GLU A 335 5.38 7.19 -12.96
N CYS A 336 4.45 6.50 -12.30
CA CYS A 336 4.18 5.09 -12.52
C CYS A 336 2.88 4.93 -13.30
N GLY A 337 2.70 3.77 -13.91
CA GLY A 337 1.56 3.49 -14.77
C GLY A 337 2.02 3.14 -16.19
N SER A 338 1.82 1.90 -16.57
CA SER A 338 1.91 1.52 -17.97
C SER A 338 0.65 1.98 -18.71
N GLU A 339 0.75 2.21 -19.99
CA GLU A 339 -0.36 2.67 -20.83
C GLU A 339 -1.64 1.82 -20.65
N PRO A 340 -1.58 0.47 -20.66
CA PRO A 340 -2.79 -0.34 -20.44
C PRO A 340 -3.40 -0.17 -19.02
N LEU A 341 -2.58 0.11 -17.99
CA LEU A 341 -3.09 0.40 -16.65
C LEU A 341 -3.75 1.76 -16.55
N ILE A 342 -3.19 2.77 -17.21
CA ILE A 342 -3.77 4.12 -17.27
C ILE A 342 -5.13 4.05 -17.93
N GLN A 343 -5.23 3.41 -19.08
CA GLN A 343 -6.48 3.21 -19.82
C GLN A 343 -7.53 2.43 -18.99
N LEU A 344 -7.09 1.36 -18.32
CA LEU A 344 -7.96 0.59 -17.44
C LEU A 344 -8.49 1.42 -16.27
N ASN A 345 -7.64 2.28 -15.69
CA ASN A 345 -8.04 3.21 -14.65
C ASN A 345 -9.06 4.24 -15.15
N GLU A 346 -8.89 4.76 -16.35
CA GLU A 346 -9.85 5.68 -16.97
C GLU A 346 -11.21 5.03 -17.24
N ILE A 347 -11.20 3.77 -17.69
CA ILE A 347 -12.43 2.98 -17.87
C ILE A 347 -13.13 2.81 -16.52
N LEU A 348 -12.40 2.43 -15.47
CA LEU A 348 -12.94 2.26 -14.12
C LEU A 348 -13.57 3.55 -13.59
N GLN A 349 -12.94 4.70 -13.81
CA GLN A 349 -13.48 5.98 -13.34
C GLN A 349 -14.80 6.38 -14.03
N ARG A 350 -15.04 5.88 -15.25
CA ARG A 350 -16.29 6.11 -16.00
C ARG A 350 -17.35 5.04 -15.75
N ALA A 351 -16.97 3.93 -15.10
CA ALA A 351 -17.88 2.83 -14.87
C ALA A 351 -19.04 3.19 -13.93
N PRO A 352 -20.23 2.67 -14.16
CA PRO A 352 -21.43 3.02 -13.41
C PRO A 352 -21.31 2.63 -11.93
N GLY A 353 -21.61 3.57 -11.04
CA GLY A 353 -21.56 3.36 -9.58
C GLY A 353 -20.18 3.37 -8.96
N VAL A 354 -19.11 3.60 -9.71
CA VAL A 354 -17.76 3.77 -9.17
C VAL A 354 -17.63 5.13 -8.47
N PHE A 355 -17.17 5.11 -7.24
CA PHE A 355 -16.92 6.31 -6.42
C PHE A 355 -15.52 6.88 -6.70
N GLY A 356 -14.56 6.01 -7.01
CA GLY A 356 -13.19 6.37 -7.36
C GLY A 356 -12.33 5.14 -7.65
N ALA A 357 -11.24 5.35 -8.42
CA ALA A 357 -10.36 4.29 -8.86
C ALA A 357 -8.89 4.74 -8.93
N ARG A 358 -7.97 3.74 -8.82
CA ARG A 358 -6.54 3.93 -8.96
C ARG A 358 -5.82 2.62 -9.26
N PHE A 359 -4.51 2.66 -9.53
CA PHE A 359 -3.69 1.45 -9.56
C PHE A 359 -3.60 0.76 -8.21
N SER A 360 -3.36 -0.54 -8.24
CA SER A 360 -2.98 -1.34 -7.07
C SER A 360 -1.52 -1.78 -7.18
N GLY A 361 -0.77 -1.70 -6.08
CA GLY A 361 0.66 -2.05 -6.03
C GLY A 361 1.56 -1.04 -6.74
N ALA A 362 2.66 -1.50 -7.33
CA ALA A 362 3.72 -0.66 -7.90
C ALA A 362 3.33 0.16 -9.15
N GLY A 363 2.18 -0.10 -9.77
CA GLY A 363 1.68 0.67 -10.91
C GLY A 363 2.31 0.36 -12.28
N PHE A 364 3.31 -0.52 -12.37
CA PHE A 364 3.94 -0.90 -13.65
C PHE A 364 3.27 -2.09 -14.33
N ARG A 365 2.44 -2.85 -13.60
CA ARG A 365 1.71 -4.04 -14.04
C ARG A 365 0.61 -4.40 -13.03
N GLY A 366 -0.19 -5.42 -13.35
CA GLY A 366 -1.15 -6.01 -12.40
C GLY A 366 -2.55 -5.48 -12.59
N CYS A 367 -3.10 -4.81 -11.62
CA CYS A 367 -4.50 -4.39 -11.64
C CYS A 367 -4.71 -2.95 -11.17
N CYS A 368 -5.89 -2.44 -11.47
CA CYS A 368 -6.49 -1.26 -10.85
C CYS A 368 -7.54 -1.70 -9.82
N LEU A 369 -7.74 -0.87 -8.81
CA LEU A 369 -8.81 -1.00 -7.83
C LEU A 369 -9.82 0.13 -7.98
N ALA A 370 -11.08 -0.15 -7.69
CA ALA A 370 -12.12 0.85 -7.58
C ALA A 370 -13.01 0.56 -6.35
N LEU A 371 -13.46 1.64 -5.72
CA LEU A 371 -14.55 1.58 -4.75
C LEU A 371 -15.85 1.81 -5.50
N VAL A 372 -16.80 0.89 -5.37
CA VAL A 372 -18.05 0.89 -6.16
C VAL A 372 -19.27 0.69 -5.25
N ASP A 373 -20.38 1.28 -5.62
CA ASP A 373 -21.70 1.03 -5.04
C ASP A 373 -22.01 -0.48 -5.11
N ALA A 374 -22.32 -1.09 -3.97
CA ALA A 374 -22.51 -2.53 -3.88
C ALA A 374 -23.64 -3.05 -4.81
N ASP A 375 -24.68 -2.24 -5.01
CA ASP A 375 -25.84 -2.59 -5.83
C ASP A 375 -25.52 -2.50 -7.34
N ARG A 376 -24.50 -1.71 -7.72
CA ARG A 376 -24.06 -1.50 -9.11
C ARG A 376 -22.76 -2.22 -9.46
N ALA A 377 -22.20 -3.00 -8.55
CA ALA A 377 -20.90 -3.63 -8.74
C ALA A 377 -20.82 -4.58 -9.94
N GLU A 378 -21.89 -5.34 -10.21
CA GLU A 378 -21.96 -6.25 -11.37
C GLU A 378 -22.09 -5.48 -12.69
N GLU A 379 -22.87 -4.39 -12.70
CA GLU A 379 -22.99 -3.49 -13.85
C GLU A 379 -21.64 -2.86 -14.17
N ALA A 380 -20.94 -2.33 -13.15
CA ALA A 380 -19.60 -1.78 -13.30
C ALA A 380 -18.60 -2.81 -13.81
N ALA A 381 -18.60 -4.02 -13.25
CA ALA A 381 -17.71 -5.10 -13.68
C ALA A 381 -17.93 -5.50 -15.15
N SER A 382 -19.20 -5.58 -15.59
CA SER A 382 -19.57 -5.88 -16.97
C SER A 382 -19.12 -4.77 -17.92
N TYR A 383 -19.34 -3.51 -17.55
CA TYR A 383 -18.89 -2.35 -18.30
C TYR A 383 -17.37 -2.36 -18.50
N VAL A 384 -16.61 -2.53 -17.41
CA VAL A 384 -15.14 -2.54 -17.45
C VAL A 384 -14.61 -3.68 -18.31
N ARG A 385 -15.19 -4.86 -18.21
CA ARG A 385 -14.83 -5.99 -19.09
C ARG A 385 -15.03 -5.65 -20.56
N SER A 386 -16.19 -5.16 -20.94
CA SER A 386 -16.51 -4.83 -22.33
C SER A 386 -15.55 -3.78 -22.89
N GLU A 387 -15.43 -2.64 -22.22
CA GLU A 387 -14.59 -1.52 -22.67
C GLU A 387 -13.12 -1.91 -22.77
N TYR A 388 -12.60 -2.65 -21.77
CA TYR A 388 -11.18 -3.02 -21.76
C TYR A 388 -10.88 -4.11 -22.80
N PHE A 389 -11.77 -5.06 -23.04
CA PHE A 389 -11.61 -6.07 -24.08
C PHE A 389 -11.63 -5.44 -25.48
N GLU A 390 -12.44 -4.40 -25.69
CA GLU A 390 -12.45 -3.66 -26.95
C GLU A 390 -11.16 -2.85 -27.15
N LEU A 391 -10.67 -2.18 -26.08
CA LEU A 391 -9.51 -1.30 -26.17
C LEU A 391 -8.18 -2.08 -26.21
N GLN A 392 -8.07 -3.20 -25.49
CA GLN A 392 -6.85 -3.99 -25.31
C GLN A 392 -7.09 -5.49 -25.58
N PRO A 393 -7.51 -5.89 -26.80
CA PRO A 393 -7.95 -7.26 -27.10
C PRO A 393 -6.83 -8.30 -26.90
N GLU A 394 -5.58 -7.96 -27.21
CA GLU A 394 -4.43 -8.86 -27.05
C GLU A 394 -4.13 -9.16 -25.56
N LEU A 395 -4.13 -8.13 -24.71
CA LEU A 395 -3.92 -8.30 -23.27
C LEU A 395 -5.11 -8.97 -22.61
N ALA A 396 -6.31 -8.59 -23.01
CA ALA A 396 -7.54 -9.15 -22.48
C ALA A 396 -7.68 -10.65 -22.82
N SER A 397 -7.25 -11.09 -24.00
CA SER A 397 -7.24 -12.51 -24.39
C SER A 397 -6.35 -13.40 -23.50
N GLN A 398 -5.39 -12.81 -22.78
CA GLN A 398 -4.54 -13.52 -21.83
C GLN A 398 -5.20 -13.70 -20.46
N LEU A 399 -6.34 -13.04 -20.23
CA LEU A 399 -7.10 -13.11 -19.00
C LEU A 399 -8.24 -14.11 -19.17
N ASN A 400 -8.52 -14.85 -18.10
CA ASN A 400 -9.79 -15.57 -18.03
C ASN A 400 -10.91 -14.54 -17.82
N ALA A 401 -11.95 -14.60 -18.64
CA ALA A 401 -13.06 -13.64 -18.62
C ALA A 401 -13.69 -13.47 -17.21
N ASP A 402 -13.82 -14.58 -16.46
CA ASP A 402 -14.40 -14.56 -15.10
C ASP A 402 -13.48 -13.92 -14.06
N SER A 403 -12.17 -13.90 -14.31
CA SER A 403 -11.16 -13.35 -13.40
C SER A 403 -10.56 -12.03 -13.87
N ALA A 404 -10.89 -11.54 -15.05
CA ALA A 404 -10.43 -10.27 -15.58
C ALA A 404 -10.88 -9.07 -14.72
N VAL A 405 -12.10 -9.15 -14.18
CA VAL A 405 -12.65 -8.17 -13.22
C VAL A 405 -13.27 -8.93 -12.07
N LEU A 406 -12.77 -8.70 -10.86
CA LEU A 406 -13.23 -9.35 -9.63
C LEU A 406 -13.96 -8.36 -8.73
N ILE A 407 -15.11 -8.79 -8.22
CA ILE A 407 -15.81 -8.08 -7.13
C ILE A 407 -15.36 -8.71 -5.82
N CYS A 408 -14.72 -7.92 -4.97
CA CYS A 408 -14.17 -8.37 -3.71
C CYS A 408 -14.93 -7.76 -2.53
N LYS A 409 -14.91 -8.50 -1.42
CA LYS A 409 -15.33 -8.05 -0.10
C LYS A 409 -14.08 -7.77 0.75
N PRO A 410 -14.20 -6.98 1.81
CA PRO A 410 -13.14 -6.87 2.80
C PRO A 410 -12.71 -8.26 3.30
N GLY A 411 -11.43 -8.37 3.61
CA GLY A 411 -10.81 -9.56 4.23
C GLY A 411 -10.49 -9.35 5.71
N ASP A 412 -9.89 -10.38 6.30
CA ASP A 412 -9.35 -10.34 7.66
C ASP A 412 -7.82 -10.49 7.59
N CYS A 413 -7.08 -10.44 8.71
CA CYS A 413 -5.63 -10.62 8.72
C CYS A 413 -5.20 -12.05 8.39
N ALA A 414 -3.91 -12.22 8.11
CA ALA A 414 -3.30 -13.53 7.94
C ALA A 414 -3.34 -14.34 9.25
N ARG A 415 -3.58 -15.66 9.12
CA ARG A 415 -3.67 -16.56 10.27
C ARG A 415 -3.50 -18.02 9.88
N VAL A 416 -3.15 -18.84 10.87
CA VAL A 416 -3.19 -20.30 10.78
C VAL A 416 -4.56 -20.81 11.22
N ILE A 417 -5.13 -21.79 10.49
CA ILE A 417 -6.42 -22.42 10.76
C ILE A 417 -6.30 -23.95 10.77
#